data_70a60ed7094c56f31f44033f3c1e41cd
#
_entry.id   70a60ed7094c56f31f44033f3c1e41cd
#
_cell.length_a   1.000
_cell.length_b   1.000
_cell.length_c   1.000
_cell.angle_alpha   90.00
_cell.angle_beta   90.00
_cell.angle_gamma   90.00
#
_symmetry.space_group_name_H-M   'P 1'
#
loop_
_entity.id
_entity.type
_entity.pdbx_description
1 polymer ?
#
loop_
_entity_poly.entity_id
_entity_poly.type
_entity_poly.pdbx_seq_one_letter_code
_entity_poly.pdbx_strand_id
1 'polypeptide(L)'
;MTIEQKIAGFTPEGDAVVIYTMRNNKGAEVELCNIGAAICAVRVPDRDGNIDNVTLGYADYMDYFGDGPCMGKVPGRYANRVARGRFEIDGKEYRLAINNGPNALHGGP
;
A
#
# COMPACT_ATOMS: atom_id res chain seq x y z
N MET A 1 2.46 -21.23 -8.62
CA MET A 1 2.57 -19.81 -8.21
C MET A 1 4.01 -19.54 -7.79
N THR A 2 4.61 -18.46 -8.28
CA THR A 2 5.96 -18.01 -7.89
C THR A 2 5.86 -16.67 -7.20
N ILE A 3 6.80 -16.41 -6.28
CA ILE A 3 6.94 -15.09 -5.63
C ILE A 3 8.41 -14.70 -5.76
N GLU A 4 8.65 -13.53 -6.34
CA GLU A 4 9.97 -12.91 -6.49
C GLU A 4 9.98 -11.60 -5.73
N GLN A 5 11.16 -11.17 -5.28
CA GLN A 5 11.35 -9.87 -4.66
C GLN A 5 12.56 -9.15 -5.24
N LYS A 6 12.47 -7.82 -5.34
CA LYS A 6 13.58 -6.96 -5.73
C LYS A 6 13.59 -5.69 -4.90
N ILE A 7 14.76 -5.12 -4.66
CA ILE A 7 14.92 -3.80 -4.07
C ILE A 7 14.79 -2.77 -5.19
N ALA A 8 13.84 -1.84 -5.06
CA ALA A 8 13.63 -0.74 -6.00
C ALA A 8 14.41 0.52 -5.61
N GLY A 9 14.75 0.68 -4.34
CA GLY A 9 15.46 1.83 -3.81
C GLY A 9 15.47 1.84 -2.30
N PHE A 10 15.79 2.99 -1.72
CA PHE A 10 15.82 3.18 -0.26
C PHE A 10 15.09 4.48 0.12
N THR A 11 14.40 4.46 1.25
CA THR A 11 13.82 5.68 1.82
C THR A 11 14.91 6.64 2.30
N PRO A 12 14.60 7.92 2.57
CA PRO A 12 15.58 8.85 3.17
C PRO A 12 16.17 8.35 4.50
N GLU A 13 15.41 7.54 5.25
CA GLU A 13 15.85 6.94 6.51
C GLU A 13 16.72 5.68 6.31
N GLY A 14 16.86 5.21 5.06
CA GLY A 14 17.69 4.06 4.69
C GLY A 14 16.96 2.72 4.65
N ASP A 15 15.63 2.71 4.80
CA ASP A 15 14.82 1.49 4.69
C ASP A 15 14.67 1.06 3.23
N ALA A 16 14.85 -0.25 2.97
CA ALA A 16 14.71 -0.78 1.62
C ALA A 16 13.26 -0.74 1.13
N VAL A 17 13.06 -0.20 -0.07
CA VAL A 17 11.80 -0.29 -0.81
C VAL A 17 11.82 -1.58 -1.61
N VAL A 18 10.96 -2.52 -1.23
CA VAL A 18 10.92 -3.88 -1.80
C VAL A 18 9.64 -4.08 -2.59
N ILE A 19 9.79 -4.59 -3.79
CA ILE A 19 8.69 -5.00 -4.67
C ILE A 19 8.59 -6.52 -4.64
N TYR A 20 7.41 -7.02 -4.37
CA TYR A 20 7.06 -8.44 -4.41
C TYR A 20 6.21 -8.70 -5.65
N THR A 21 6.69 -9.58 -6.52
CA THR A 21 5.98 -9.98 -7.73
C THR A 21 5.47 -11.40 -7.56
N MET A 22 4.15 -11.57 -7.61
CA MET A 22 3.49 -12.87 -7.54
C MET A 22 2.93 -13.23 -8.90
N ARG A 23 3.25 -14.43 -9.40
CA ARG A 23 2.74 -14.95 -10.69
C ARG A 23 2.00 -16.26 -10.51
N ASN A 24 0.89 -16.42 -11.20
CA ASN A 24 0.23 -17.70 -11.31
C ASN A 24 0.70 -18.47 -12.57
N ASN A 25 0.23 -19.71 -12.72
CA ASN A 25 0.64 -20.57 -13.83
C ASN A 25 0.00 -20.18 -15.19
N LYS A 26 -0.88 -19.17 -15.20
CA LYS A 26 -1.59 -18.68 -16.39
C LYS A 26 -1.08 -17.32 -16.88
N GLY A 27 0.01 -16.83 -16.30
CA GLY A 27 0.64 -15.57 -16.69
C GLY A 27 0.07 -14.32 -16.04
N ALA A 28 -0.94 -14.43 -15.17
CA ALA A 28 -1.39 -13.28 -14.37
C ALA A 28 -0.37 -12.96 -13.27
N GLU A 29 -0.17 -11.68 -13.02
CA GLU A 29 0.86 -11.15 -12.14
C GLU A 29 0.32 -10.02 -11.26
N VAL A 30 0.76 -9.98 -10.00
CA VAL A 30 0.51 -8.86 -9.08
C VAL A 30 1.83 -8.38 -8.52
N GLU A 31 2.05 -7.08 -8.54
CA GLU A 31 3.17 -6.43 -7.86
C GLU A 31 2.68 -5.67 -6.62
N LEU A 32 3.32 -5.94 -5.50
CA LEU A 32 3.11 -5.26 -4.22
C LEU A 32 4.39 -4.57 -3.77
N CYS A 33 4.23 -3.37 -3.20
CA CYS A 33 5.31 -2.63 -2.58
C CYS A 33 5.16 -2.65 -1.05
N ASN A 34 6.25 -2.72 -0.30
CA ASN A 34 6.22 -2.63 1.16
C ASN A 34 5.88 -1.22 1.70
N ILE A 35 5.82 -0.20 0.86
CA ILE A 35 5.31 1.12 1.25
C ILE A 35 3.78 1.07 1.30
N GLY A 36 3.22 1.00 2.50
CA GLY A 36 1.76 0.94 2.71
C GLY A 36 1.09 -0.28 2.09
N ALA A 37 1.82 -1.38 1.87
CA ALA A 37 1.34 -2.58 1.18
C ALA A 37 0.67 -2.25 -0.17
N ALA A 38 1.24 -1.29 -0.91
CA ALA A 38 0.64 -0.77 -2.13
C ALA A 38 0.59 -1.82 -3.23
N ILE A 39 -0.56 -1.92 -3.90
CA ILE A 39 -0.72 -2.65 -5.16
C ILE A 39 -0.18 -1.76 -6.27
N CYS A 40 0.98 -2.12 -6.83
CA CYS A 40 1.66 -1.35 -7.87
C CYS A 40 1.21 -1.73 -9.27
N ALA A 41 0.91 -3.00 -9.50
CA ALA A 41 0.41 -3.50 -10.78
C ALA A 41 -0.41 -4.77 -10.60
N VAL A 42 -1.42 -4.92 -11.44
CA VAL A 42 -2.13 -6.18 -11.67
C VAL A 42 -2.15 -6.42 -13.17
N ARG A 43 -1.38 -7.40 -13.64
CA ARG A 43 -1.28 -7.77 -15.05
C ARG A 43 -2.07 -9.03 -15.31
N VAL A 44 -3.02 -8.94 -16.18
CA VAL A 44 -3.91 -10.07 -16.53
C VAL A 44 -4.04 -10.20 -18.05
N PRO A 45 -4.23 -11.43 -18.57
CA PRO A 45 -4.50 -11.62 -19.98
C PRO A 45 -5.91 -11.14 -20.33
N ASP A 46 -6.04 -10.50 -21.49
CA ASP A 46 -7.30 -10.25 -22.13
C ASP A 46 -7.84 -11.54 -22.82
N ARG A 47 -8.97 -11.42 -23.52
CA ARG A 47 -9.57 -12.54 -24.26
C ARG A 47 -8.69 -13.09 -25.39
N ASP A 48 -7.76 -12.27 -25.91
CA ASP A 48 -6.85 -12.62 -27.00
C ASP A 48 -5.49 -13.10 -26.48
N GLY A 49 -5.31 -13.13 -25.13
CA GLY A 49 -4.09 -13.57 -24.45
C GLY A 49 -3.03 -12.47 -24.28
N ASN A 50 -3.31 -11.23 -24.65
CA ASN A 50 -2.41 -10.11 -24.39
C ASN A 50 -2.45 -9.72 -22.92
N ILE A 51 -1.30 -9.65 -22.29
CA ILE A 51 -1.17 -9.30 -20.86
C ILE A 51 -0.96 -7.80 -20.73
N ASP A 52 -1.81 -7.14 -19.94
CA ASP A 52 -1.71 -5.72 -19.67
C ASP A 52 -1.98 -5.40 -18.20
N ASN A 53 -1.47 -4.25 -17.72
CA ASN A 53 -1.72 -3.77 -16.39
C ASN A 53 -3.08 -3.07 -16.33
N VAL A 54 -3.97 -3.56 -15.47
CA VAL A 54 -5.33 -3.04 -15.31
C VAL A 54 -5.50 -2.13 -14.10
N THR A 55 -4.41 -1.76 -13.43
CA THR A 55 -4.43 -0.85 -12.28
C THR A 55 -3.73 0.47 -12.59
N LEU A 56 -4.15 1.54 -11.92
CA LEU A 56 -3.39 2.78 -11.87
C LEU A 56 -2.24 2.63 -10.87
N GLY A 57 -1.08 3.12 -11.25
CA GLY A 57 0.11 3.12 -10.42
C GLY A 57 1.14 4.12 -10.91
N TYR A 58 2.21 4.27 -10.15
CA TYR A 58 3.35 5.10 -10.55
C TYR A 58 4.31 4.31 -11.44
N ALA A 59 4.94 4.98 -12.38
CA ALA A 59 5.99 4.40 -13.22
C ALA A 59 7.27 4.13 -12.42
N ASP A 60 7.58 4.98 -11.45
CA ASP A 60 8.68 4.79 -10.49
C ASP A 60 8.11 4.32 -9.14
N TYR A 61 8.62 3.20 -8.62
CA TYR A 61 8.19 2.68 -7.32
C TYR A 61 8.53 3.62 -6.15
N MET A 62 9.54 4.49 -6.29
CA MET A 62 9.88 5.47 -5.26
C MET A 62 8.82 6.56 -5.10
N ASP A 63 7.98 6.79 -6.13
CA ASP A 63 6.86 7.74 -6.07
C ASP A 63 5.74 7.30 -5.10
N TYR A 64 5.74 6.04 -4.67
CA TYR A 64 4.85 5.58 -3.61
C TYR A 64 5.24 6.13 -2.23
N PHE A 65 6.48 6.58 -2.06
CA PHE A 65 6.93 7.21 -0.82
C PHE A 65 6.44 8.66 -0.76
N GLY A 66 5.65 8.99 0.27
CA GLY A 66 5.13 10.35 0.46
C GLY A 66 4.01 10.77 -0.49
N ASP A 67 3.41 9.86 -1.29
CA ASP A 67 2.30 10.18 -2.16
C ASP A 67 1.04 10.56 -1.37
N GLY A 68 0.49 11.77 -1.62
CA GLY A 68 -0.71 12.26 -0.96
C GLY A 68 -1.98 11.46 -1.27
N PRO A 69 -2.20 11.02 -2.53
CA PRO A 69 -3.35 10.19 -2.89
C PRO A 69 -3.38 8.80 -2.28
N CYS A 70 -2.27 8.30 -1.73
CA CYS A 70 -2.13 6.94 -1.21
C CYS A 70 -2.51 5.87 -2.22
N MET A 71 -2.06 6.03 -3.48
CA MET A 71 -2.44 5.18 -4.61
C MET A 71 -2.11 3.70 -4.35
N GLY A 72 -3.13 2.84 -4.47
CA GLY A 72 -2.98 1.40 -4.28
C GLY A 72 -2.69 0.94 -2.85
N LYS A 73 -2.50 1.84 -1.90
CA LYS A 73 -2.14 1.52 -0.51
C LYS A 73 -3.28 0.91 0.28
N VAL A 74 -2.92 0.07 1.24
CA VAL A 74 -3.85 -0.57 2.17
C VAL A 74 -3.81 0.16 3.50
N PRO A 75 -4.89 0.86 3.92
CA PRO A 75 -4.92 1.53 5.20
C PRO A 75 -4.98 0.51 6.34
N GLY A 76 -4.29 0.78 7.42
CA GLY A 76 -4.25 -0.08 8.60
C GLY A 76 -3.40 0.55 9.72
N ARG A 77 -3.56 0.04 10.96
CA ARG A 77 -4.42 -1.10 11.43
C ARG A 77 -5.92 -0.80 11.46
N TYR A 78 -6.32 0.46 11.46
CA TYR A 78 -7.68 0.93 11.31
C TYR A 78 -7.75 1.88 10.12
N ALA A 79 -8.94 2.01 9.53
CA ALA A 79 -9.16 2.83 8.34
C ALA A 79 -10.06 4.01 8.68
N ASN A 80 -9.95 5.08 7.85
CA ASN A 80 -10.75 6.27 7.93
C ASN A 80 -10.50 7.08 9.23
N ARG A 81 -11.41 7.96 9.60
CA ARG A 81 -11.22 8.96 10.65
C ARG A 81 -11.71 8.49 12.01
N VAL A 82 -10.89 8.79 13.03
CA VAL A 82 -11.29 8.70 14.43
C VAL A 82 -11.26 10.11 15.00
N ALA A 83 -12.43 10.60 15.43
CA ALA A 83 -12.58 11.95 15.93
C ALA A 83 -11.66 12.19 17.14
N ARG A 84 -10.87 13.27 17.09
CA ARG A 84 -9.89 13.64 18.12
C ARG A 84 -8.89 12.55 18.44
N GLY A 85 -8.76 11.55 17.58
CA GLY A 85 -7.86 10.40 17.75
C GLY A 85 -8.13 9.59 19.02
N ARG A 86 -9.38 9.50 19.49
CA ARG A 86 -9.68 8.72 20.69
C ARG A 86 -11.00 7.98 20.59
N PHE A 87 -11.02 6.81 21.21
CA PHE A 87 -12.20 5.97 21.35
C PHE A 87 -12.11 5.18 22.66
N GLU A 88 -13.18 4.54 23.04
CA GLU A 88 -13.31 3.78 24.27
C GLU A 88 -13.78 2.34 23.96
N ILE A 89 -13.20 1.37 24.64
CA ILE A 89 -13.65 -0.02 24.63
C ILE A 89 -13.70 -0.50 26.09
N ASP A 90 -14.83 -0.98 26.53
CA ASP A 90 -15.07 -1.51 27.90
C ASP A 90 -14.64 -0.53 28.99
N GLY A 91 -14.92 0.75 28.83
CA GLY A 91 -14.59 1.81 29.79
C GLY A 91 -13.12 2.25 29.76
N LYS A 92 -12.28 1.67 28.88
CA LYS A 92 -10.88 2.07 28.72
C LYS A 92 -10.71 2.95 27.50
N GLU A 93 -10.16 4.16 27.71
CA GLU A 93 -9.82 5.09 26.63
C GLU A 93 -8.54 4.67 25.89
N TYR A 94 -8.59 4.73 24.57
CA TYR A 94 -7.46 4.55 23.66
C TYR A 94 -7.21 5.84 22.89
N ARG A 95 -5.94 6.21 22.75
CA ARG A 95 -5.52 7.39 22.03
C ARG A 95 -4.64 7.02 20.85
N LEU A 96 -4.91 7.67 19.71
CA LEU A 96 -4.23 7.52 18.45
C LEU A 96 -3.46 8.80 18.12
N ALA A 97 -2.43 8.67 17.30
CA ALA A 97 -1.72 9.82 16.77
C ALA A 97 -2.67 10.71 15.93
N ILE A 98 -2.54 12.01 16.09
CA ILE A 98 -3.29 13.00 15.32
C ILE A 98 -2.49 13.34 14.07
N ASN A 99 -3.05 13.00 12.91
CA ASN A 99 -2.38 13.15 11.61
C ASN A 99 -3.27 13.78 10.53
N ASN A 100 -4.49 14.21 10.87
CA ASN A 100 -5.41 14.83 9.93
C ASN A 100 -6.24 15.92 10.65
N GLY A 101 -5.72 17.17 10.68
CA GLY A 101 -6.33 18.24 11.46
C GLY A 101 -6.42 17.82 12.93
N PRO A 102 -7.64 17.89 13.56
CA PRO A 102 -7.82 17.47 14.94
C PRO A 102 -8.04 15.97 15.11
N ASN A 103 -7.96 15.17 14.03
CA ASN A 103 -8.38 13.78 14.02
C ASN A 103 -7.23 12.82 13.68
N ALA A 104 -7.43 11.53 13.96
CA ALA A 104 -6.62 10.45 13.38
C ALA A 104 -7.24 9.98 12.06
N LEU A 105 -6.40 9.64 11.08
CA LEU A 105 -6.80 9.13 9.77
C LEU A 105 -5.91 7.95 9.38
N HIS A 106 -6.50 6.83 9.05
CA HIS A 106 -5.90 5.62 8.49
C HIS A 106 -4.81 4.94 9.32
N GLY A 107 -4.64 5.29 10.58
CA GLY A 107 -3.51 4.82 11.37
C GLY A 107 -2.20 5.52 10.97
N GLY A 108 -1.14 5.12 11.61
CA GLY A 108 0.16 5.74 11.43
C GLY A 108 0.42 6.91 12.39
N PRO A 109 1.69 7.36 12.45
CA PRO A 109 2.11 8.49 13.26
C PRO A 109 1.57 9.81 12.74
#